data_d280d1feece38cfa5260c81855a01484
#
_entry.id   d280d1feece38cfa5260c81855a01484
#
_cell.length_a   1.000
_cell.length_b   1.000
_cell.length_c   1.000
_cell.angle_alpha   90.00
_cell.angle_beta   90.00
_cell.angle_gamma   90.00
#
_symmetry.space_group_name_H-M   'P 1'
#
loop_
_entity.id
_entity.type
_entity.pdbx_description
1 polymer ?
#
loop_
_entity_poly.entity_id
_entity_poly.type
_entity_poly.pdbx_seq_one_letter_code
_entity_poly.pdbx_strand_id
1 'polypeptide(L)'
;VMLIIDLNRQSLDRIVPGINAARLQRFFSDAGWHVVEAKYGNRLQEAFARPGGDEMRRHIDQMSNEEYQSLFAFRGTDLRARFLANASQELSRFMEDIPDDDLAPLVGDLGGHDLDVLVRAYRECDATVHQPSVVFAYTVKGWGLPIAGDPLNHSALLSSEQVDALRVRTGLTLDTEWNRLDPDSPEGLLCDVVGREINNLPPAPRPSIDLEPEIAKHGSSRPTSTQEQFGRILVALGNDSTVAARTVTASPDVATSTNLGGWINKMGVFSPSARTDFFGEDRLLRWRPGPGGQHIELGISEMNLFLLLGQLGLAHEHHGEMLIPIGTVYDPFVLRGLDALIYSLYN
;
A
#
# COMPACT_ATOMS: atom_id res chain seq x y z
N VAL A 1 -6.14 -3.73 -5.23
CA VAL A 1 -5.26 -2.93 -4.36
C VAL A 1 -4.52 -3.86 -3.41
N MET A 2 -3.20 -3.69 -3.31
CA MET A 2 -2.34 -4.41 -2.37
C MET A 2 -1.63 -3.39 -1.48
N LEU A 3 -1.74 -3.55 -0.16
CA LEU A 3 -0.99 -2.79 0.83
C LEU A 3 0.09 -3.71 1.42
N ILE A 4 1.31 -3.22 1.54
CA ILE A 4 2.41 -3.93 2.19
C ILE A 4 2.78 -3.18 3.46
N ILE A 5 2.69 -3.85 4.60
CA ILE A 5 3.08 -3.30 5.90
C ILE A 5 4.45 -3.88 6.26
N ASP A 6 5.46 -3.03 6.24
CA ASP A 6 6.79 -3.35 6.77
C ASP A 6 6.74 -3.35 8.31
N LEU A 7 6.70 -4.54 8.89
CA LEU A 7 6.58 -4.73 10.33
C LEU A 7 7.96 -4.98 10.96
N ASN A 8 8.74 -3.92 11.09
CA ASN A 8 10.12 -3.99 11.60
C ASN A 8 10.28 -3.70 13.11
N ARG A 9 9.19 -3.55 13.84
CA ARG A 9 9.15 -3.30 15.29
C ARG A 9 9.77 -1.98 15.76
N GLN A 10 10.18 -1.10 14.85
CA GLN A 10 10.77 0.20 15.19
C GLN A 10 9.90 1.36 14.70
N SER A 11 9.93 2.44 15.45
CA SER A 11 9.40 3.74 15.05
C SER A 11 10.50 4.77 15.23
N LEU A 12 11.01 5.28 14.12
CA LEU A 12 12.19 6.15 14.11
C LEU A 12 13.38 5.47 14.84
N ASP A 13 13.89 6.08 15.90
CA ASP A 13 15.04 5.63 16.68
C ASP A 13 14.66 4.89 17.97
N ARG A 14 13.57 4.14 17.95
CA ARG A 14 13.17 3.33 19.11
C ARG A 14 12.41 2.07 18.72
N ILE A 15 12.55 1.03 19.54
CA ILE A 15 11.70 -0.16 19.46
C ILE A 15 10.33 0.17 20.04
N VAL A 16 9.27 -0.28 19.35
CA VAL A 16 7.89 -0.11 19.83
C VAL A 16 7.47 -1.33 20.64
N PRO A 17 7.29 -1.21 21.96
CA PRO A 17 7.06 -2.37 22.81
C PRO A 17 5.70 -3.04 22.62
N GLY A 18 4.73 -2.33 22.09
CA GLY A 18 3.34 -2.76 22.07
C GLY A 18 2.71 -2.93 20.69
N ILE A 19 3.47 -3.21 19.62
CA ILE A 19 2.86 -3.52 18.32
C ILE A 19 2.13 -4.85 18.41
N ASN A 20 0.81 -4.80 18.44
CA ASN A 20 -0.01 -5.99 18.36
C ASN A 20 -0.39 -6.27 16.92
N ALA A 21 0.48 -6.98 16.20
CA ALA A 21 0.28 -7.35 14.79
C ALA A 21 -1.04 -8.10 14.59
N ALA A 22 -1.38 -9.03 15.48
CA ALA A 22 -2.63 -9.78 15.40
C ALA A 22 -3.88 -8.88 15.54
N ARG A 23 -3.79 -7.77 16.28
CA ARG A 23 -4.89 -6.79 16.35
C ARG A 23 -5.02 -6.02 15.03
N LEU A 24 -3.91 -5.63 14.42
CA LEU A 24 -3.93 -4.97 13.11
C LEU A 24 -4.45 -5.90 12.02
N GLN A 25 -4.02 -7.15 12.01
CA GLN A 25 -4.50 -8.17 11.07
C GLN A 25 -6.01 -8.37 11.18
N ARG A 26 -6.54 -8.47 12.41
CA ARG A 26 -7.99 -8.55 12.63
C ARG A 26 -8.71 -7.31 12.15
N PHE A 27 -8.18 -6.11 12.40
CA PHE A 27 -8.77 -4.87 11.91
C PHE A 27 -8.93 -4.87 10.39
N PHE A 28 -7.90 -5.28 9.63
CA PHE A 28 -7.99 -5.40 8.18
C PHE A 28 -8.97 -6.49 7.74
N SER A 29 -8.94 -7.64 8.39
CA SER A 29 -9.87 -8.74 8.13
C SER A 29 -11.32 -8.34 8.37
N ASP A 30 -11.61 -7.67 9.49
CA ASP A 30 -12.96 -7.17 9.83
C ASP A 30 -13.42 -6.06 8.86
N ALA A 31 -12.48 -5.32 8.28
CA ALA A 31 -12.73 -4.34 7.23
C ALA A 31 -12.85 -4.96 5.81
N GLY A 32 -12.86 -6.30 5.70
CA GLY A 32 -13.05 -7.01 4.44
C GLY A 32 -11.80 -7.13 3.56
N TRP A 33 -10.61 -6.96 4.11
CA TRP A 33 -9.35 -7.18 3.40
C TRP A 33 -8.92 -8.65 3.46
N HIS A 34 -8.31 -9.12 2.38
CA HIS A 34 -7.55 -10.35 2.38
C HIS A 34 -6.21 -10.12 3.08
N VAL A 35 -5.96 -10.85 4.17
CA VAL A 35 -4.78 -10.65 5.02
C VAL A 35 -3.79 -11.78 4.81
N VAL A 36 -2.58 -11.45 4.38
CA VAL A 36 -1.47 -12.38 4.18
C VAL A 36 -0.35 -12.06 5.15
N GLU A 37 0.20 -13.08 5.83
CA GLU A 37 1.29 -12.92 6.77
C GLU A 37 2.59 -13.53 6.22
N ALA A 38 3.61 -12.70 6.01
CA ALA A 38 4.98 -13.09 5.68
C ALA A 38 5.86 -12.92 6.93
N LYS A 39 5.64 -13.79 7.95
CA LYS A 39 6.32 -13.68 9.26
C LYS A 39 7.67 -14.38 9.29
N TYR A 40 7.73 -15.63 8.86
CA TYR A 40 8.90 -16.45 8.91
C TYR A 40 9.39 -16.81 7.53
N GLY A 41 10.71 -16.75 7.31
CA GLY A 41 11.36 -17.23 6.10
C GLY A 41 11.38 -18.76 6.01
N ASN A 42 11.79 -19.27 4.88
CA ASN A 42 11.78 -20.71 4.60
C ASN A 42 12.64 -21.51 5.60
N ARG A 43 13.80 -21.00 6.00
CA ARG A 43 14.69 -21.68 6.97
C ARG A 43 14.04 -21.84 8.34
N LEU A 44 13.37 -20.79 8.85
CA LEU A 44 12.63 -20.90 10.09
C LEU A 44 11.44 -21.85 9.97
N GLN A 45 10.71 -21.82 8.86
CA GLN A 45 9.59 -22.73 8.61
C GLN A 45 10.07 -24.19 8.56
N GLU A 46 11.20 -24.47 7.92
CA GLU A 46 11.82 -25.79 7.89
C GLU A 46 12.28 -26.25 9.28
N ALA A 47 12.88 -25.34 10.07
CA ALA A 47 13.26 -25.65 11.45
C ALA A 47 12.04 -25.98 12.30
N PHE A 48 10.95 -25.22 12.17
CA PHE A 48 9.69 -25.46 12.91
C PHE A 48 9.03 -26.80 12.52
N ALA A 49 9.21 -27.26 11.28
CA ALA A 49 8.65 -28.53 10.82
C ALA A 49 9.43 -29.78 11.35
N ARG A 50 10.61 -29.58 11.93
CA ARG A 50 11.39 -30.68 12.55
C ARG A 50 10.77 -31.09 13.89
N PRO A 51 10.93 -32.33 14.35
CA PRO A 51 10.52 -32.75 15.68
C PRO A 51 11.11 -31.83 16.76
N GLY A 52 10.26 -31.24 17.61
CA GLY A 52 10.64 -30.24 18.63
C GLY A 52 10.76 -28.81 18.11
N GLY A 53 10.58 -28.55 16.81
CA GLY A 53 10.69 -27.21 16.21
C GLY A 53 9.55 -26.27 16.59
N ASP A 54 8.42 -26.80 17.01
CA ASP A 54 7.29 -26.03 17.57
C ASP A 54 7.65 -25.31 18.88
N GLU A 55 8.59 -25.84 19.65
CA GLU A 55 9.15 -25.15 20.82
C GLU A 55 9.94 -23.90 20.41
N MET A 56 10.74 -24.00 19.34
CA MET A 56 11.47 -22.84 18.82
C MET A 56 10.51 -21.75 18.34
N ARG A 57 9.47 -22.12 17.60
CA ARG A 57 8.45 -21.19 17.16
C ARG A 57 7.76 -20.50 18.34
N ARG A 58 7.33 -21.28 19.34
CA ARG A 58 6.66 -20.76 20.52
C ARG A 58 7.56 -19.80 21.30
N HIS A 59 8.83 -20.15 21.44
CA HIS A 59 9.82 -19.31 22.11
C HIS A 59 9.99 -17.95 21.40
N ILE A 60 10.16 -17.95 20.09
CA ILE A 60 10.25 -16.70 19.28
C ILE A 60 8.94 -15.90 19.40
N ASP A 61 7.77 -16.55 19.33
CA ASP A 61 6.47 -15.88 19.42
C ASP A 61 6.19 -15.25 20.80
N GLN A 62 6.83 -15.74 21.86
CA GLN A 62 6.69 -15.23 23.21
C GLN A 62 7.68 -14.10 23.55
N MET A 63 8.73 -13.93 22.77
CA MET A 63 9.70 -12.85 22.99
C MET A 63 9.03 -11.48 22.84
N SER A 64 9.41 -10.53 23.69
CA SER A 64 9.09 -9.13 23.49
C SER A 64 9.79 -8.59 22.24
N ASN A 65 9.30 -7.48 21.70
CA ASN A 65 9.96 -6.83 20.56
C ASN A 65 11.41 -6.45 20.87
N GLU A 66 11.65 -5.97 22.08
CA GLU A 66 12.99 -5.58 22.57
C GLU A 66 13.92 -6.80 22.70
N GLU A 67 13.40 -7.89 23.25
CA GLU A 67 14.16 -9.13 23.43
C GLU A 67 14.58 -9.70 22.07
N TYR A 68 13.61 -9.91 21.16
CA TYR A 68 13.90 -10.41 19.82
C TYR A 68 14.86 -9.49 19.05
N GLN A 69 14.61 -8.17 19.07
CA GLN A 69 15.44 -7.18 18.39
C GLN A 69 16.87 -7.20 18.92
N SER A 70 17.07 -7.38 20.21
CA SER A 70 18.41 -7.41 20.83
C SER A 70 19.29 -8.56 20.31
N LEU A 71 18.69 -9.64 19.81
CA LEU A 71 19.42 -10.81 19.29
C LEU A 71 20.33 -10.44 18.10
N PHE A 72 19.94 -9.44 17.30
CA PHE A 72 20.70 -9.03 16.11
C PHE A 72 22.04 -8.39 16.42
N ALA A 73 22.27 -7.95 17.66
CA ALA A 73 23.57 -7.42 18.12
C ALA A 73 24.60 -8.52 18.43
N PHE A 74 24.20 -9.79 18.51
CA PHE A 74 25.05 -10.89 18.96
C PHE A 74 25.31 -11.91 17.85
N ARG A 75 26.37 -12.70 18.01
CA ARG A 75 26.78 -13.78 17.09
C ARG A 75 27.30 -14.96 17.87
N GLY A 76 27.36 -16.14 17.25
CA GLY A 76 27.99 -17.32 17.78
C GLY A 76 27.44 -17.73 19.15
N THR A 77 28.34 -18.07 20.08
CA THR A 77 28.00 -18.51 21.43
C THR A 77 27.23 -17.46 22.26
N ASP A 78 27.49 -16.17 22.05
CA ASP A 78 26.79 -15.09 22.77
C ASP A 78 25.33 -14.98 22.32
N LEU A 79 25.07 -15.13 21.01
CA LEU A 79 23.69 -15.21 20.48
C LEU A 79 22.97 -16.42 21.06
N ARG A 80 23.62 -17.60 21.05
CA ARG A 80 23.03 -18.83 21.62
C ARG A 80 22.66 -18.65 23.09
N ALA A 81 23.58 -18.11 23.89
CA ALA A 81 23.36 -17.88 25.31
C ALA A 81 22.14 -16.97 25.55
N ARG A 82 22.01 -15.91 24.75
CA ARG A 82 20.88 -14.99 24.82
C ARG A 82 19.59 -15.63 24.35
N PHE A 83 19.59 -16.31 23.22
CA PHE A 83 18.41 -16.98 22.67
C PHE A 83 17.86 -18.03 23.62
N LEU A 84 18.74 -18.74 24.34
CA LEU A 84 18.36 -19.78 25.29
C LEU A 84 18.16 -19.31 26.74
N ALA A 85 18.29 -18.01 27.02
CA ALA A 85 18.26 -17.50 28.40
C ALA A 85 17.00 -17.90 29.19
N ASN A 86 15.85 -17.98 28.51
CA ASN A 86 14.57 -18.40 29.12
C ASN A 86 13.96 -19.63 28.42
N ALA A 87 14.81 -20.41 27.75
CA ALA A 87 14.37 -21.55 26.95
C ALA A 87 13.93 -22.74 27.80
N SER A 88 12.98 -23.51 27.27
CA SER A 88 12.64 -24.81 27.83
C SER A 88 13.80 -25.82 27.64
N GLN A 89 13.81 -26.88 28.42
CA GLN A 89 14.78 -27.95 28.25
C GLN A 89 14.63 -28.63 26.86
N GLU A 90 13.42 -28.69 26.34
CA GLU A 90 13.10 -29.24 25.04
C GLU A 90 13.69 -28.40 23.92
N LEU A 91 13.52 -27.08 24.00
CA LEU A 91 14.17 -26.14 23.04
C LEU A 91 15.69 -26.24 23.13
N SER A 92 16.26 -26.34 24.34
CA SER A 92 17.72 -26.44 24.48
C SER A 92 18.26 -27.68 23.76
N ARG A 93 17.57 -28.83 23.89
CA ARG A 93 17.93 -30.06 23.15
C ARG A 93 17.77 -29.91 21.64
N PHE A 94 16.67 -29.31 21.18
CA PHE A 94 16.45 -29.03 19.76
C PHE A 94 17.57 -28.20 19.14
N MET A 95 18.09 -27.24 19.92
CA MET A 95 19.16 -26.34 19.48
C MET A 95 20.55 -26.96 19.47
N GLU A 96 20.76 -28.13 20.08
CA GLU A 96 22.08 -28.82 20.09
C GLU A 96 22.56 -29.16 18.69
N ASP A 97 21.64 -29.49 17.77
CA ASP A 97 21.92 -29.83 16.38
C ASP A 97 22.14 -28.62 15.45
N ILE A 98 21.97 -27.41 15.93
CA ILE A 98 22.13 -26.18 15.13
C ILE A 98 23.48 -25.55 15.49
N PRO A 99 24.42 -25.44 14.53
CA PRO A 99 25.72 -24.78 14.78
C PRO A 99 25.55 -23.32 15.17
N ASP A 100 26.49 -22.79 15.97
CA ASP A 100 26.48 -21.40 16.38
C ASP A 100 26.54 -20.40 15.21
N ASP A 101 27.27 -20.76 14.17
CA ASP A 101 27.39 -19.93 12.96
C ASP A 101 26.10 -19.88 12.13
N ASP A 102 25.26 -20.90 12.21
CA ASP A 102 23.97 -20.98 11.51
C ASP A 102 22.84 -20.29 12.29
N LEU A 103 23.04 -20.00 13.58
CA LEU A 103 21.98 -19.47 14.43
C LEU A 103 21.56 -18.05 14.03
N ALA A 104 22.51 -17.17 13.72
CA ALA A 104 22.18 -15.79 13.34
C ALA A 104 21.40 -15.71 12.01
N PRO A 105 21.80 -16.42 10.93
CA PRO A 105 21.01 -16.54 9.72
C PRO A 105 19.62 -17.17 9.94
N LEU A 106 19.50 -18.12 10.87
CA LEU A 106 18.25 -18.78 11.17
C LEU A 106 17.28 -17.87 11.94
N VAL A 107 17.73 -17.28 13.04
CA VAL A 107 16.89 -16.38 13.86
C VAL A 107 16.47 -15.12 13.09
N GLY A 108 17.33 -14.66 12.18
CA GLY A 108 17.05 -13.51 11.33
C GLY A 108 16.26 -13.81 10.06
N ASP A 109 15.84 -15.06 9.85
CA ASP A 109 15.14 -15.49 8.64
C ASP A 109 13.64 -15.14 8.71
N LEU A 110 13.35 -13.85 8.58
CA LEU A 110 11.99 -13.32 8.57
C LEU A 110 11.41 -13.33 7.16
N GLY A 111 10.10 -13.56 7.06
CA GLY A 111 9.40 -13.68 5.79
C GLY A 111 9.46 -12.42 4.92
N GLY A 112 9.58 -11.22 5.52
CA GLY A 112 9.79 -9.97 4.80
C GLY A 112 11.19 -9.81 4.19
N HIS A 113 12.12 -10.73 4.47
CA HIS A 113 13.45 -10.78 3.86
C HIS A 113 13.65 -12.02 2.97
N ASP A 114 12.68 -12.91 2.93
CA ASP A 114 12.70 -14.12 2.09
C ASP A 114 11.90 -13.86 0.81
N LEU A 115 12.62 -13.76 -0.32
CA LEU A 115 12.01 -13.46 -1.62
C LEU A 115 10.99 -14.51 -2.06
N ASP A 116 11.20 -15.79 -1.74
CA ASP A 116 10.23 -16.83 -2.08
C ASP A 116 8.94 -16.68 -1.31
N VAL A 117 9.03 -16.34 -0.02
CA VAL A 117 7.86 -16.06 0.82
C VAL A 117 7.11 -14.84 0.30
N LEU A 118 7.81 -13.76 -0.01
CA LEU A 118 7.20 -12.53 -0.55
C LEU A 118 6.55 -12.76 -1.91
N VAL A 119 7.22 -13.46 -2.84
CA VAL A 119 6.66 -13.74 -4.16
C VAL A 119 5.40 -14.61 -4.05
N ARG A 120 5.39 -15.60 -3.15
CA ARG A 120 4.17 -16.38 -2.89
C ARG A 120 3.05 -15.51 -2.33
N ALA A 121 3.36 -14.65 -1.36
CA ALA A 121 2.38 -13.72 -0.77
C ALA A 121 1.78 -12.77 -1.81
N TYR A 122 2.60 -12.21 -2.69
CA TYR A 122 2.13 -11.32 -3.75
C TYR A 122 1.26 -12.05 -4.79
N ARG A 123 1.65 -13.26 -5.19
CA ARG A 123 0.82 -14.09 -6.09
C ARG A 123 -0.52 -14.47 -5.48
N GLU A 124 -0.57 -14.73 -4.17
CA GLU A 124 -1.81 -14.97 -3.44
C GLU A 124 -2.71 -13.72 -3.45
N CYS A 125 -2.12 -12.53 -3.24
CA CYS A 125 -2.83 -11.26 -3.33
C CYS A 125 -3.35 -10.99 -4.75
N ASP A 126 -2.56 -11.26 -5.79
CA ASP A 126 -2.96 -11.05 -7.18
C ASP A 126 -4.10 -11.98 -7.60
N ALA A 127 -4.14 -13.19 -7.06
CA ALA A 127 -5.25 -14.13 -7.28
C ALA A 127 -6.55 -13.70 -6.58
N THR A 128 -6.48 -12.77 -5.62
CA THR A 128 -7.61 -12.29 -4.83
C THR A 128 -8.21 -11.02 -5.44
N VAL A 129 -9.09 -11.19 -6.44
CA VAL A 129 -9.61 -10.07 -7.26
C VAL A 129 -10.84 -9.35 -6.70
N HIS A 130 -11.53 -9.92 -5.69
CA HIS A 130 -12.81 -9.39 -5.21
C HIS A 130 -12.72 -8.52 -3.96
N GLN A 131 -11.54 -8.42 -3.35
CA GLN A 131 -11.28 -7.62 -2.15
C GLN A 131 -9.85 -7.08 -2.18
N PRO A 132 -9.55 -5.98 -1.50
CA PRO A 132 -8.19 -5.50 -1.35
C PRO A 132 -7.38 -6.46 -0.48
N SER A 133 -6.06 -6.50 -0.70
CA SER A 133 -5.16 -7.38 0.03
C SER A 133 -4.16 -6.58 0.87
N VAL A 134 -3.76 -7.11 2.01
CA VAL A 134 -2.70 -6.57 2.85
C VAL A 134 -1.69 -7.67 3.21
N VAL A 135 -0.41 -7.38 2.98
CA VAL A 135 0.71 -8.27 3.36
C VAL A 135 1.40 -7.69 4.59
N PHE A 136 1.44 -8.46 5.66
CA PHE A 136 2.24 -8.15 6.85
C PHE A 136 3.63 -8.77 6.70
N ALA A 137 4.60 -7.99 6.22
CA ALA A 137 5.96 -8.42 6.00
C ALA A 137 6.80 -8.14 7.26
N TYR A 138 7.17 -9.20 7.98
CA TYR A 138 8.03 -9.09 9.16
C TYR A 138 9.48 -8.93 8.72
N THR A 139 10.11 -7.85 9.17
CA THR A 139 11.46 -7.46 8.76
C THR A 139 12.32 -7.06 9.96
N VAL A 140 13.58 -6.77 9.68
CA VAL A 140 14.52 -6.12 10.59
C VAL A 140 15.01 -4.85 9.94
N LYS A 141 14.80 -3.71 10.59
CA LYS A 141 15.29 -2.43 10.09
C LYS A 141 16.81 -2.44 9.99
N GLY A 142 17.34 -2.06 8.82
CA GLY A 142 18.78 -2.14 8.54
C GLY A 142 19.29 -3.56 8.29
N TRP A 143 18.40 -4.50 7.88
CA TRP A 143 18.79 -5.87 7.56
C TRP A 143 19.99 -5.95 6.63
N GLY A 144 20.90 -6.87 6.92
CA GLY A 144 22.14 -7.01 6.15
C GLY A 144 23.23 -5.94 6.46
N LEU A 145 22.95 -4.96 7.31
CA LEU A 145 23.94 -3.94 7.72
C LEU A 145 24.51 -4.24 9.12
N PRO A 146 25.69 -3.70 9.45
CA PRO A 146 26.27 -3.86 10.79
C PRO A 146 25.42 -3.25 11.90
N ILE A 147 24.52 -2.33 11.56
CA ILE A 147 23.58 -1.66 12.47
C ILE A 147 22.16 -2.27 12.42
N ALA A 148 22.02 -3.49 11.88
CA ALA A 148 20.74 -4.16 11.82
C ALA A 148 20.13 -4.33 13.21
N GLY A 149 18.86 -3.92 13.37
CA GLY A 149 18.16 -4.01 14.64
C GLY A 149 18.61 -3.04 15.72
N ASP A 150 19.61 -2.20 15.49
CA ASP A 150 20.00 -1.15 16.44
C ASP A 150 18.86 -0.11 16.55
N PRO A 151 18.43 0.27 17.78
CA PRO A 151 17.39 1.30 17.94
C PRO A 151 17.70 2.62 17.23
N LEU A 152 18.97 3.01 17.12
CA LEU A 152 19.39 4.27 16.52
C LEU A 152 19.64 4.19 15.01
N ASN A 153 19.37 3.07 14.36
CA ASN A 153 19.67 2.87 12.94
C ASN A 153 18.85 3.72 11.96
N HIS A 154 17.86 4.48 12.46
CA HIS A 154 17.15 5.46 11.64
C HIS A 154 18.01 6.70 11.37
N SER A 155 18.73 7.17 12.39
CA SER A 155 19.57 8.39 12.31
C SER A 155 21.05 8.09 12.10
N ALA A 156 21.52 6.90 12.47
CA ALA A 156 22.91 6.51 12.34
C ALA A 156 23.28 6.25 10.87
N LEU A 157 24.42 6.79 10.46
CA LEU A 157 25.03 6.55 9.16
C LEU A 157 26.12 5.48 9.28
N LEU A 158 26.32 4.72 8.21
CA LEU A 158 27.45 3.81 8.11
C LEU A 158 28.76 4.63 7.99
N SER A 159 29.85 4.16 8.63
CA SER A 159 31.17 4.68 8.36
C SER A 159 31.65 4.27 6.97
N SER A 160 32.70 4.96 6.46
CA SER A 160 33.31 4.60 5.17
C SER A 160 33.81 3.16 5.16
N GLU A 161 34.41 2.70 6.26
CA GLU A 161 34.89 1.32 6.41
C GLU A 161 33.72 0.29 6.38
N GLN A 162 32.58 0.63 6.95
CA GLN A 162 31.40 -0.22 6.93
C GLN A 162 30.80 -0.31 5.52
N VAL A 163 30.82 0.81 4.77
CA VAL A 163 30.40 0.84 3.35
C VAL A 163 31.34 0.00 2.49
N ASP A 164 32.67 0.13 2.70
CA ASP A 164 33.66 -0.67 1.99
C ASP A 164 33.50 -2.17 2.28
N ALA A 165 33.28 -2.54 3.54
CA ALA A 165 33.00 -3.92 3.93
C ALA A 165 31.71 -4.46 3.30
N LEU A 166 30.66 -3.63 3.19
CA LEU A 166 29.43 -4.00 2.49
C LEU A 166 29.67 -4.24 1.00
N ARG A 167 30.43 -3.35 0.35
CA ARG A 167 30.81 -3.47 -1.06
C ARG A 167 31.53 -4.80 -1.33
N VAL A 168 32.53 -5.13 -0.52
CA VAL A 168 33.27 -6.41 -0.63
C VAL A 168 32.31 -7.61 -0.44
N ARG A 169 31.46 -7.55 0.57
CA ARG A 169 30.51 -8.64 0.86
C ARG A 169 29.51 -8.88 -0.28
N THR A 170 29.14 -7.83 -1.00
CA THR A 170 28.23 -7.93 -2.15
C THR A 170 28.97 -8.26 -3.47
N GLY A 171 30.28 -8.44 -3.43
CA GLY A 171 31.10 -8.74 -4.61
C GLY A 171 31.31 -7.55 -5.54
N LEU A 172 31.07 -6.33 -5.05
CA LEU A 172 31.22 -5.09 -5.82
C LEU A 172 32.56 -4.42 -5.54
N THR A 173 32.96 -3.55 -6.45
CA THR A 173 34.13 -2.66 -6.33
C THR A 173 33.70 -1.22 -6.58
N LEU A 174 34.56 -0.24 -6.29
CA LEU A 174 34.29 1.18 -6.62
C LEU A 174 33.99 1.40 -8.10
N ASP A 175 34.60 0.59 -8.97
CA ASP A 175 34.41 0.71 -10.42
C ASP A 175 33.15 0.01 -10.94
N THR A 176 32.57 -0.90 -10.14
CA THR A 176 31.44 -1.74 -10.59
C THR A 176 30.13 -1.48 -9.85
N GLU A 177 30.15 -0.76 -8.72
CA GLU A 177 28.94 -0.58 -7.88
C GLU A 177 27.76 0.11 -8.57
N TRP A 178 28.04 0.86 -9.65
CA TRP A 178 27.03 1.56 -10.45
C TRP A 178 26.88 0.99 -11.86
N ASN A 179 27.55 -0.14 -12.17
CA ASN A 179 27.39 -0.78 -13.45
C ASN A 179 26.00 -1.42 -13.59
N ARG A 180 25.51 -1.42 -14.82
CA ARG A 180 24.33 -2.25 -15.15
C ARG A 180 24.69 -3.71 -15.02
N LEU A 181 23.67 -4.54 -14.73
CA LEU A 181 23.82 -5.99 -14.78
C LEU A 181 24.21 -6.40 -16.20
N ASP A 182 24.97 -7.49 -16.30
CA ASP A 182 25.34 -8.07 -17.59
C ASP A 182 24.03 -8.41 -18.37
N PRO A 183 23.86 -7.85 -19.59
CA PRO A 183 22.64 -8.07 -20.39
C PRO A 183 22.35 -9.53 -20.67
N ASP A 184 23.38 -10.39 -20.71
CA ASP A 184 23.25 -11.81 -20.99
C ASP A 184 23.08 -12.66 -19.73
N SER A 185 23.16 -12.05 -18.54
CA SER A 185 22.89 -12.75 -17.26
C SER A 185 21.37 -12.95 -17.07
N PRO A 186 20.95 -13.97 -16.29
CA PRO A 186 19.53 -14.16 -15.97
C PRO A 186 18.89 -12.94 -15.35
N GLU A 187 19.62 -12.23 -14.48
CA GLU A 187 19.19 -11.01 -13.82
C GLU A 187 19.06 -9.84 -14.80
N GLY A 188 20.01 -9.67 -15.72
CA GLY A 188 19.98 -8.68 -16.77
C GLY A 188 18.81 -8.88 -17.73
N LEU A 189 18.59 -10.13 -18.16
CA LEU A 189 17.45 -10.50 -18.99
C LEU A 189 16.10 -10.22 -18.30
N LEU A 190 15.99 -10.56 -17.01
CA LEU A 190 14.79 -10.27 -16.23
C LEU A 190 14.54 -8.76 -16.15
N CYS A 191 15.57 -7.96 -15.82
CA CYS A 191 15.47 -6.51 -15.76
C CYS A 191 15.06 -5.90 -17.10
N ASP A 192 15.57 -6.45 -18.20
CA ASP A 192 15.24 -5.95 -19.54
C ASP A 192 13.79 -6.28 -19.94
N VAL A 193 13.29 -7.47 -19.61
CA VAL A 193 11.88 -7.85 -19.84
C VAL A 193 10.95 -6.95 -19.04
N VAL A 194 11.17 -6.86 -17.71
CA VAL A 194 10.32 -6.04 -16.82
C VAL A 194 10.42 -4.57 -17.19
N GLY A 195 11.63 -4.07 -17.50
CA GLY A 195 11.82 -2.69 -17.92
C GLY A 195 11.07 -2.34 -19.21
N ARG A 196 11.01 -3.26 -20.18
CA ARG A 196 10.19 -3.08 -21.39
C ARG A 196 8.70 -3.06 -21.07
N GLU A 197 8.22 -3.94 -20.22
CA GLU A 197 6.81 -3.97 -19.81
C GLU A 197 6.40 -2.65 -19.12
N ILE A 198 7.21 -2.15 -18.20
CA ILE A 198 6.93 -0.91 -17.47
C ILE A 198 7.02 0.32 -18.39
N ASN A 199 8.00 0.36 -19.30
CA ASN A 199 8.25 1.53 -20.15
C ASN A 199 7.47 1.53 -21.47
N ASN A 200 6.86 0.41 -21.86
CA ASN A 200 6.07 0.27 -23.09
C ASN A 200 4.61 0.68 -22.94
N LEU A 201 4.22 1.28 -21.84
CA LEU A 201 2.94 1.95 -21.77
C LEU A 201 3.00 3.11 -22.80
N PRO A 202 2.25 3.05 -23.92
CA PRO A 202 2.25 4.14 -24.88
C PRO A 202 1.82 5.39 -24.12
N PRO A 203 2.48 6.54 -24.33
CA PRO A 203 1.98 7.79 -23.79
C PRO A 203 0.55 7.95 -24.30
N ALA A 204 -0.42 7.87 -23.40
CA ALA A 204 -1.79 8.07 -23.78
C ALA A 204 -1.92 9.48 -24.35
N PRO A 205 -2.51 9.64 -25.54
CA PRO A 205 -2.72 10.95 -26.10
C PRO A 205 -3.58 11.75 -25.13
N ARG A 206 -3.05 12.87 -24.63
CA ARG A 206 -3.83 13.79 -23.80
C ARG A 206 -4.93 14.38 -24.71
N PRO A 207 -6.21 14.03 -24.48
CA PRO A 207 -7.26 14.63 -25.29
C PRO A 207 -7.28 16.13 -25.03
N SER A 208 -7.33 16.91 -26.10
CA SER A 208 -7.61 18.34 -25.96
C SER A 208 -9.08 18.50 -25.64
N ILE A 209 -9.38 18.92 -24.41
CA ILE A 209 -10.74 19.22 -23.96
C ILE A 209 -10.84 20.73 -23.82
N ASP A 210 -11.63 21.35 -24.68
CA ASP A 210 -11.95 22.78 -24.58
C ASP A 210 -13.28 22.94 -23.84
N LEU A 211 -13.19 23.31 -22.56
CA LEU A 211 -14.35 23.55 -21.70
C LEU A 211 -14.87 24.98 -21.79
N GLU A 212 -14.09 25.92 -22.28
CA GLU A 212 -14.42 27.34 -22.24
C GLU A 212 -15.72 27.69 -22.99
N PRO A 213 -15.96 27.22 -24.22
CA PRO A 213 -17.21 27.50 -24.94
C PRO A 213 -18.45 26.92 -24.22
N GLU A 214 -18.32 25.77 -23.58
CA GLU A 214 -19.44 25.15 -22.90
C GLU A 214 -19.76 25.88 -21.57
N ILE A 215 -18.74 26.25 -20.81
CA ILE A 215 -18.93 27.02 -19.55
C ILE A 215 -19.50 28.40 -19.86
N ALA A 216 -19.04 29.10 -20.88
CA ALA A 216 -19.50 30.43 -21.22
C ALA A 216 -21.00 30.50 -21.61
N LYS A 217 -21.57 29.41 -22.13
CA LYS A 217 -23.01 29.30 -22.47
C LYS A 217 -23.95 29.29 -21.23
N HIS A 218 -23.42 29.04 -20.06
CA HIS A 218 -24.21 28.77 -18.86
C HIS A 218 -24.24 29.92 -17.85
N GLY A 219 -24.20 31.16 -18.32
CA GLY A 219 -24.47 32.33 -17.49
C GLY A 219 -25.89 32.34 -16.94
N SER A 220 -26.12 32.92 -15.76
CA SER A 220 -27.45 33.10 -15.19
C SER A 220 -27.89 34.56 -15.30
N SER A 221 -29.11 34.77 -15.84
CA SER A 221 -29.73 36.12 -15.85
C SER A 221 -30.41 36.47 -14.52
N ARG A 222 -30.47 35.53 -13.57
CA ARG A 222 -31.06 35.71 -12.24
C ARG A 222 -29.99 35.52 -11.17
N PRO A 223 -30.12 36.20 -10.01
CA PRO A 223 -29.28 35.90 -8.88
C PRO A 223 -29.34 34.40 -8.54
N THR A 224 -28.20 33.73 -8.50
CA THR A 224 -28.05 32.33 -8.17
C THR A 224 -26.75 32.12 -7.37
N SER A 225 -26.67 31.08 -6.56
CA SER A 225 -25.41 30.75 -5.91
C SER A 225 -24.42 30.15 -6.93
N THR A 226 -23.13 30.33 -6.67
CA THR A 226 -22.08 29.70 -7.50
C THR A 226 -22.21 28.18 -7.52
N GLN A 227 -22.60 27.59 -6.40
CA GLN A 227 -22.81 26.14 -6.25
C GLN A 227 -24.00 25.64 -7.08
N GLU A 228 -25.13 26.36 -7.10
CA GLU A 228 -26.28 26.03 -7.95
C GLU A 228 -25.90 26.13 -9.42
N GLN A 229 -25.18 27.18 -9.79
CA GLN A 229 -24.74 27.36 -11.17
C GLN A 229 -23.75 26.28 -11.59
N PHE A 230 -22.85 25.87 -10.70
CA PHE A 230 -21.93 24.77 -10.93
C PHE A 230 -22.68 23.44 -11.19
N GLY A 231 -23.68 23.12 -10.40
CA GLY A 231 -24.51 21.93 -10.64
C GLY A 231 -25.22 21.95 -12.02
N ARG A 232 -25.68 23.14 -12.47
CA ARG A 232 -26.28 23.32 -13.81
C ARG A 232 -25.25 23.12 -14.92
N ILE A 233 -24.02 23.63 -14.74
CA ILE A 233 -22.93 23.45 -15.69
C ILE A 233 -22.57 21.95 -15.80
N LEU A 234 -22.46 21.24 -14.68
CA LEU A 234 -22.19 19.79 -14.70
C LEU A 234 -23.23 19.01 -15.49
N VAL A 235 -24.53 19.30 -15.29
CA VAL A 235 -25.59 18.66 -16.06
C VAL A 235 -25.45 18.95 -17.55
N ALA A 236 -25.07 20.15 -17.91
CA ALA A 236 -24.87 20.55 -19.31
C ALA A 236 -23.63 19.86 -19.92
N LEU A 237 -22.49 19.82 -19.22
CA LEU A 237 -21.30 19.08 -19.63
C LEU A 237 -21.57 17.59 -19.82
N GLY A 238 -22.53 17.03 -19.09
CA GLY A 238 -23.01 15.68 -19.30
C GLY A 238 -23.72 15.45 -20.64
N ASN A 239 -23.95 16.48 -21.49
CA ASN A 239 -24.43 16.34 -22.88
C ASN A 239 -23.27 16.21 -23.88
N ASP A 240 -22.07 16.63 -23.53
CA ASP A 240 -20.87 16.42 -24.32
C ASP A 240 -20.31 15.02 -24.03
N SER A 241 -20.37 14.13 -25.01
CA SER A 241 -19.93 12.74 -24.80
C SER A 241 -18.46 12.60 -24.43
N THR A 242 -17.60 13.52 -24.89
CA THR A 242 -16.17 13.51 -24.63
C THR A 242 -15.87 13.91 -23.20
N VAL A 243 -16.51 14.95 -22.71
CA VAL A 243 -16.38 15.46 -21.34
C VAL A 243 -17.09 14.52 -20.36
N ALA A 244 -18.33 14.14 -20.70
CA ALA A 244 -19.13 13.26 -19.86
C ALA A 244 -18.42 11.93 -19.55
N ALA A 245 -17.83 11.29 -20.57
CA ALA A 245 -17.15 10.01 -20.40
C ALA A 245 -15.92 10.07 -19.45
N ARG A 246 -15.36 11.28 -19.23
CA ARG A 246 -14.18 11.50 -18.40
C ARG A 246 -14.46 12.11 -17.04
N THR A 247 -15.65 12.66 -16.86
CA THR A 247 -16.01 13.33 -15.60
C THR A 247 -16.46 12.32 -14.56
N VAL A 248 -15.78 12.31 -13.41
CA VAL A 248 -16.14 11.50 -12.23
C VAL A 248 -16.40 12.44 -11.07
N THR A 249 -17.58 12.39 -10.49
CA THR A 249 -17.89 13.17 -9.29
C THR A 249 -17.80 12.31 -8.03
N ALA A 250 -17.38 12.90 -6.93
CA ALA A 250 -17.32 12.23 -5.63
C ALA A 250 -17.83 13.13 -4.51
N SER A 251 -18.41 12.54 -3.47
CA SER A 251 -18.96 13.28 -2.34
C SER A 251 -18.87 12.46 -1.05
N PRO A 252 -18.58 13.11 0.10
CA PRO A 252 -18.64 12.48 1.41
C PRO A 252 -20.04 12.69 2.05
N ASP A 253 -21.07 12.03 1.49
CA ASP A 253 -22.47 12.09 1.96
C ASP A 253 -23.13 13.48 1.88
N VAL A 254 -22.66 14.34 0.96
CA VAL A 254 -23.22 15.69 0.78
C VAL A 254 -23.65 15.99 -0.66
N ALA A 255 -23.75 14.98 -1.51
CA ALA A 255 -24.00 15.12 -2.94
C ALA A 255 -25.26 15.94 -3.26
N THR A 256 -26.36 15.71 -2.54
CA THR A 256 -27.63 16.41 -2.77
C THR A 256 -27.54 17.89 -2.38
N SER A 257 -27.02 18.18 -1.21
CA SER A 257 -26.90 19.56 -0.68
C SER A 257 -25.81 20.37 -1.37
N THR A 258 -24.89 19.72 -2.08
CA THR A 258 -23.87 20.35 -2.93
C THR A 258 -24.27 20.39 -4.42
N ASN A 259 -25.56 20.23 -4.72
CA ASN A 259 -26.15 20.35 -6.06
C ASN A 259 -25.63 19.35 -7.11
N LEU A 260 -25.15 18.17 -6.71
CA LEU A 260 -24.79 17.08 -7.62
C LEU A 260 -25.98 16.24 -8.08
N GLY A 261 -27.19 16.45 -7.53
CA GLY A 261 -28.37 15.64 -7.82
C GLY A 261 -28.73 15.55 -9.31
N GLY A 262 -28.61 16.64 -10.06
CA GLY A 262 -28.83 16.65 -11.50
C GLY A 262 -27.83 15.77 -12.28
N TRP A 263 -26.56 15.83 -11.90
CA TRP A 263 -25.53 14.96 -12.46
C TRP A 263 -25.79 13.49 -12.14
N ILE A 264 -26.09 13.17 -10.88
CA ILE A 264 -26.35 11.81 -10.41
C ILE A 264 -27.58 11.21 -11.14
N ASN A 265 -28.64 12.00 -11.32
CA ASN A 265 -29.81 11.56 -12.06
C ASN A 265 -29.50 11.18 -13.50
N LYS A 266 -28.51 11.85 -14.11
CA LYS A 266 -28.10 11.64 -15.50
C LYS A 266 -27.08 10.52 -15.63
N MET A 267 -26.03 10.53 -14.80
CA MET A 267 -24.85 9.69 -14.96
C MET A 267 -24.82 8.47 -14.06
N GLY A 268 -25.71 8.38 -13.07
CA GLY A 268 -25.79 7.27 -12.12
C GLY A 268 -24.70 7.29 -11.06
N VAL A 269 -24.77 6.32 -10.15
CA VAL A 269 -23.83 6.10 -9.05
C VAL A 269 -22.97 4.89 -9.37
N PHE A 270 -21.67 4.99 -9.17
CA PHE A 270 -20.79 3.85 -9.37
C PHE A 270 -21.00 2.75 -8.33
N SER A 271 -21.10 1.54 -8.80
CA SER A 271 -21.07 0.32 -8.00
C SER A 271 -20.43 -0.80 -8.83
N PRO A 272 -19.56 -1.66 -8.25
CA PRO A 272 -18.94 -2.78 -8.97
C PRO A 272 -19.96 -3.74 -9.62
N SER A 273 -21.18 -3.79 -9.08
CA SER A 273 -22.29 -4.58 -9.60
C SER A 273 -23.58 -3.77 -9.64
N ALA A 274 -24.44 -4.10 -10.59
CA ALA A 274 -25.80 -3.55 -10.61
C ALA A 274 -26.57 -3.98 -9.35
N ARG A 275 -27.32 -3.05 -8.77
CA ARG A 275 -28.18 -3.32 -7.60
C ARG A 275 -29.64 -3.19 -7.99
N THR A 276 -30.49 -4.01 -7.40
CA THR A 276 -31.93 -3.93 -7.59
C THR A 276 -32.49 -2.64 -6.99
N ASP A 277 -33.24 -1.89 -7.78
CA ASP A 277 -33.97 -0.72 -7.29
C ASP A 277 -35.31 -1.15 -6.72
N PHE A 278 -35.48 -1.04 -5.41
CA PHE A 278 -36.71 -1.39 -4.71
C PHE A 278 -37.70 -0.24 -4.64
N PHE A 279 -37.34 0.96 -5.05
CA PHE A 279 -38.20 2.14 -4.86
C PHE A 279 -38.88 2.66 -6.13
N GLY A 280 -38.49 2.18 -7.30
CA GLY A 280 -39.08 2.61 -8.57
C GLY A 280 -38.58 3.98 -9.07
N GLU A 281 -39.20 4.48 -10.15
CA GLU A 281 -38.68 5.67 -10.88
C GLU A 281 -39.19 7.03 -10.34
N ASP A 282 -40.18 7.06 -9.49
CA ASP A 282 -40.84 8.30 -9.00
C ASP A 282 -40.10 8.99 -7.85
N ARG A 283 -38.78 9.06 -7.95
CA ARG A 283 -37.92 9.69 -6.94
C ARG A 283 -37.34 11.02 -7.43
N LEU A 284 -37.23 11.99 -6.52
CA LEU A 284 -36.55 13.26 -6.79
C LEU A 284 -35.06 13.02 -7.16
N LEU A 285 -34.42 12.06 -6.52
CA LEU A 285 -33.05 11.63 -6.83
C LEU A 285 -33.07 10.17 -7.28
N ARG A 286 -32.71 9.95 -8.54
CA ARG A 286 -32.59 8.63 -9.15
C ARG A 286 -31.24 8.03 -8.84
N TRP A 287 -31.13 7.46 -7.66
CA TRP A 287 -29.90 6.78 -7.23
C TRP A 287 -29.81 5.41 -7.93
N ARG A 288 -29.11 5.35 -9.05
CA ARG A 288 -28.96 4.13 -9.85
C ARG A 288 -27.56 3.56 -9.73
N PRO A 289 -27.31 2.64 -8.77
CA PRO A 289 -26.00 2.03 -8.60
C PRO A 289 -25.70 1.02 -9.70
N GLY A 290 -24.53 1.13 -10.34
CA GLY A 290 -24.08 0.20 -11.35
C GLY A 290 -22.67 0.50 -11.87
N PRO A 291 -22.09 -0.44 -12.65
CA PRO A 291 -20.71 -0.29 -13.14
C PRO A 291 -20.47 0.91 -14.06
N GLY A 292 -21.53 1.40 -14.72
CA GLY A 292 -21.46 2.57 -15.60
C GLY A 292 -21.73 3.90 -14.89
N GLY A 293 -21.94 3.90 -13.57
CA GLY A 293 -22.17 5.14 -12.83
C GLY A 293 -20.92 6.00 -12.71
N GLN A 294 -21.08 7.32 -12.73
CA GLN A 294 -19.96 8.27 -12.69
C GLN A 294 -19.98 9.18 -11.45
N HIS A 295 -20.80 8.85 -10.47
CA HIS A 295 -20.73 9.44 -9.13
C HIS A 295 -20.27 8.40 -8.12
N ILE A 296 -19.26 8.72 -7.31
CA ILE A 296 -18.76 7.85 -6.24
C ILE A 296 -19.19 8.45 -4.91
N GLU A 297 -20.07 7.73 -4.21
CA GLU A 297 -20.49 8.12 -2.87
C GLU A 297 -19.61 7.42 -1.84
N LEU A 298 -18.94 8.23 -1.01
CA LEU A 298 -17.92 7.76 -0.07
C LEU A 298 -18.44 7.57 1.36
N GLY A 299 -19.69 8.02 1.63
CA GLY A 299 -20.12 8.23 3.01
C GLY A 299 -19.34 9.36 3.68
N ILE A 300 -19.55 9.58 4.97
CA ILE A 300 -18.93 10.69 5.73
C ILE A 300 -17.42 10.44 5.89
N SER A 301 -16.64 10.82 4.88
CA SER A 301 -15.20 10.56 4.82
C SER A 301 -14.47 11.57 3.91
N GLU A 302 -14.18 12.75 4.43
CA GLU A 302 -13.50 13.82 3.68
C GLU A 302 -12.05 13.43 3.29
N MET A 303 -11.36 12.71 4.16
CA MET A 303 -10.01 12.20 3.84
C MET A 303 -10.04 11.30 2.60
N ASN A 304 -10.98 10.38 2.52
CA ASN A 304 -11.13 9.49 1.36
C ASN A 304 -11.50 10.26 0.09
N LEU A 305 -12.25 11.37 0.21
CA LEU A 305 -12.54 12.23 -0.93
C LEU A 305 -11.25 12.74 -1.58
N PHE A 306 -10.36 13.34 -0.80
CA PHE A 306 -9.12 13.91 -1.34
C PHE A 306 -8.14 12.84 -1.81
N LEU A 307 -8.04 11.69 -1.13
CA LEU A 307 -7.27 10.54 -1.61
C LEU A 307 -7.78 10.05 -2.98
N LEU A 308 -9.10 9.92 -3.11
CA LEU A 308 -9.71 9.47 -4.36
C LEU A 308 -9.48 10.48 -5.49
N LEU A 309 -9.65 11.78 -5.24
CA LEU A 309 -9.42 12.82 -6.23
C LEU A 309 -7.97 12.81 -6.75
N GLY A 310 -7.00 12.64 -5.86
CA GLY A 310 -5.59 12.48 -6.23
C GLY A 310 -5.36 11.27 -7.12
N GLN A 311 -5.91 10.11 -6.75
CA GLN A 311 -5.76 8.88 -7.56
C GLN A 311 -6.47 8.97 -8.92
N LEU A 312 -7.66 9.54 -8.99
CA LEU A 312 -8.36 9.75 -10.26
C LEU A 312 -7.63 10.76 -11.15
N GLY A 313 -6.99 11.78 -10.55
CA GLY A 313 -6.16 12.74 -11.28
C GLY A 313 -4.94 12.10 -11.93
N LEU A 314 -4.39 11.04 -11.33
CA LEU A 314 -3.26 10.26 -11.85
C LEU A 314 -3.67 9.16 -12.85
N ALA A 315 -4.95 9.00 -13.17
CA ALA A 315 -5.41 7.93 -14.05
C ALA A 315 -4.74 7.96 -15.42
N HIS A 316 -4.38 9.15 -15.91
CA HIS A 316 -3.64 9.31 -17.16
C HIS A 316 -2.25 8.66 -17.09
N GLU A 317 -1.52 8.89 -15.99
CA GLU A 317 -0.16 8.37 -15.83
C GLU A 317 -0.16 6.83 -15.63
N HIS A 318 -1.16 6.30 -14.92
CA HIS A 318 -1.22 4.88 -14.58
C HIS A 318 -1.93 4.01 -15.62
N HIS A 319 -2.93 4.56 -16.31
CA HIS A 319 -3.82 3.77 -17.18
C HIS A 319 -3.98 4.36 -18.58
N GLY A 320 -3.35 5.50 -18.85
CA GLY A 320 -3.46 6.16 -20.16
C GLY A 320 -4.80 6.87 -20.40
N GLU A 321 -5.69 6.95 -19.42
CA GLU A 321 -7.00 7.57 -19.56
C GLU A 321 -7.10 8.83 -18.69
N MET A 322 -7.28 9.98 -19.32
CA MET A 322 -7.48 11.24 -18.59
C MET A 322 -8.88 11.28 -17.97
N LEU A 323 -8.96 11.45 -16.67
CA LEU A 323 -10.21 11.71 -15.95
C LEU A 323 -10.27 13.17 -15.48
N ILE A 324 -11.49 13.64 -15.27
CA ILE A 324 -11.81 14.95 -14.68
C ILE A 324 -12.50 14.69 -13.35
N PRO A 325 -11.73 14.52 -12.26
CA PRO A 325 -12.31 14.26 -10.96
C PRO A 325 -12.85 15.55 -10.33
N ILE A 326 -14.08 15.49 -9.82
CA ILE A 326 -14.76 16.62 -9.17
C ILE A 326 -15.26 16.16 -7.81
N GLY A 327 -14.71 16.74 -6.76
CA GLY A 327 -15.17 16.52 -5.40
C GLY A 327 -15.98 17.70 -4.87
N THR A 328 -17.03 17.41 -4.10
CA THR A 328 -17.77 18.44 -3.36
C THR A 328 -17.74 18.13 -1.87
N VAL A 329 -17.50 19.16 -1.07
CA VAL A 329 -17.40 19.08 0.38
C VAL A 329 -17.86 20.39 1.00
N TYR A 330 -18.33 20.37 2.23
CA TYR A 330 -18.64 21.60 2.97
C TYR A 330 -17.35 22.30 3.43
N ASP A 331 -17.32 23.64 3.29
CA ASP A 331 -16.18 24.47 3.69
C ASP A 331 -15.60 24.13 5.08
N PRO A 332 -16.43 23.96 6.15
CA PRO A 332 -15.88 23.64 7.47
C PRO A 332 -15.14 22.31 7.55
N PHE A 333 -15.34 21.42 6.59
CA PHE A 333 -14.81 20.06 6.62
C PHE A 333 -13.60 19.83 5.70
N VAL A 334 -13.22 20.83 4.90
CA VAL A 334 -12.04 20.76 4.03
C VAL A 334 -10.79 20.36 4.82
N LEU A 335 -10.61 20.91 6.02
CA LEU A 335 -9.45 20.63 6.86
C LEU A 335 -9.34 19.16 7.31
N ARG A 336 -10.43 18.38 7.27
CA ARG A 336 -10.40 16.95 7.61
C ARG A 336 -9.65 16.09 6.59
N GLY A 337 -9.51 16.58 5.36
CA GLY A 337 -8.79 15.91 4.29
C GLY A 337 -7.59 16.69 3.77
N LEU A 338 -7.15 17.73 4.48
CA LEU A 338 -6.12 18.65 4.01
C LEU A 338 -4.78 17.94 3.75
N ASP A 339 -4.41 16.98 4.59
CA ASP A 339 -3.18 16.19 4.41
C ASP A 339 -3.19 15.45 3.07
N ALA A 340 -4.27 14.74 2.77
CA ALA A 340 -4.42 14.03 1.51
C ALA A 340 -4.46 14.98 0.30
N LEU A 341 -5.10 16.16 0.43
CA LEU A 341 -5.09 17.19 -0.60
C LEU A 341 -3.68 17.70 -0.88
N ILE A 342 -2.93 18.06 0.18
CA ILE A 342 -1.55 18.52 0.05
C ILE A 342 -0.71 17.44 -0.61
N TYR A 343 -0.85 16.18 -0.18
CA TYR A 343 -0.09 15.06 -0.74
C TYR A 343 -0.35 14.88 -2.24
N SER A 344 -1.60 15.02 -2.68
CA SER A 344 -1.95 14.91 -4.10
C SER A 344 -1.37 16.03 -4.98
N LEU A 345 -0.93 17.16 -4.38
CA LEU A 345 -0.28 18.25 -5.11
C LEU A 345 1.22 18.01 -5.39
N TYR A 346 1.82 16.98 -4.80
CA TYR A 346 3.20 16.58 -5.07
C TYR A 346 3.36 15.63 -6.28
N ASN A 347 2.27 15.18 -6.86
CA ASN A 347 2.24 14.26 -8.00
C ASN A 347 2.06 14.99 -9.34
#